data_ad609d4b4f7540ff4e5035d2c6e25ea9
#
_entry.id   ad609d4b4f7540ff4e5035d2c6e25ea9
#
_cell.length_a   1.000
_cell.length_b   1.000
_cell.length_c   1.000
_cell.angle_alpha   90.00
_cell.angle_beta   90.00
_cell.angle_gamma   90.00
#
_symmetry.space_group_name_H-M   'P 1'
#
loop_
_entity.id
_entity.type
_entity.pdbx_description
1 polymer ?
#
loop_
_entity_poly.entity_id
_entity_poly.type
_entity_poly.pdbx_seq_one_letter_code
_entity_poly.pdbx_strand_id
1 'polypeptide(L)'
;GGWPINYSDLEKYYKEAADILGLNYEKFFNEDWMEEAELASRFQSFGRSDGILRGVNYQQSSFKNRDLTNRYKNTLFESKNCIVITNATVVDMIQSKKNLVEKILIKSISGKIVPLSAKTFVLCAGAIENPRILLDSSLNQKIIENKFLGSCFMSHPAFRGAGSLILNDNLINPKMKNKKLKGNFGFEMNLKEREKNNVLRHNISIKPSLKSSAEDKDLDKYSIIKDNISKLSIFANRVKRKIFGGQIKAKKWNLDIGIEQEPRLENYLKLASSKDILGKRQVEIFWDSVSDTEMKTVLEAVKAVGRDSKLKDVGITKVSDDLINKEIFSQDDAINHHIGTTRMADSPEFGIVDSNLKCFTLNNLFISGSSVFPTSSIVNPTFSIVALSLRLGEHIVSPPKVQ
;
A
#
# COMPACT_ATOMS: atom_id res chain seq x y z
N GLY A 1 4.55 -18.96 -0.06
CA GLY A 1 3.16 -19.12 -0.42
C GLY A 1 2.59 -17.86 -1.05
N GLY A 2 2.10 -17.99 -2.27
CA GLY A 2 1.41 -16.94 -2.98
C GLY A 2 -0.05 -16.80 -2.53
N TRP A 3 -0.84 -16.15 -3.36
CA TRP A 3 -2.29 -16.05 -3.16
C TRP A 3 -2.95 -17.41 -3.48
N PRO A 4 -3.76 -17.99 -2.57
CA PRO A 4 -4.50 -19.23 -2.82
C PRO A 4 -5.77 -19.00 -3.66
N ILE A 5 -5.82 -17.92 -4.40
CA ILE A 5 -6.87 -17.53 -5.34
C ILE A 5 -6.25 -16.96 -6.61
N ASN A 6 -6.87 -17.19 -7.74
CA ASN A 6 -6.42 -16.67 -9.03
C ASN A 6 -7.06 -15.31 -9.34
N TYR A 7 -6.51 -14.62 -10.32
CA TYR A 7 -7.09 -13.36 -10.81
C TYR A 7 -8.52 -13.56 -11.33
N SER A 8 -8.79 -14.67 -12.02
CA SER A 8 -10.13 -15.03 -12.52
C SER A 8 -11.19 -15.09 -11.41
N ASP A 9 -10.80 -15.48 -10.18
CA ASP A 9 -11.71 -15.55 -9.03
C ASP A 9 -12.09 -14.16 -8.51
N LEU A 10 -11.34 -13.13 -8.90
CA LEU A 10 -11.52 -11.75 -8.46
C LEU A 10 -11.94 -10.80 -9.59
N GLU A 11 -11.84 -11.18 -10.85
CA GLU A 11 -12.05 -10.27 -11.98
C GLU A 11 -13.42 -9.57 -11.94
N LYS A 12 -14.50 -10.33 -11.70
CA LYS A 12 -15.85 -9.80 -11.52
C LYS A 12 -15.88 -8.71 -10.44
N TYR A 13 -15.27 -8.99 -9.30
CA TYR A 13 -15.28 -8.09 -8.14
C TYR A 13 -14.34 -6.89 -8.33
N TYR A 14 -13.29 -7.00 -9.14
CA TYR A 14 -12.48 -5.86 -9.53
C TYR A 14 -13.25 -4.88 -10.41
N LYS A 15 -14.13 -5.36 -11.32
CA LYS A 15 -15.02 -4.49 -12.11
C LYS A 15 -15.96 -3.71 -11.19
N GLU A 16 -16.62 -4.40 -10.26
CA GLU A 16 -17.51 -3.78 -9.27
C GLU A 16 -16.75 -2.81 -8.33
N ALA A 17 -15.56 -3.19 -7.88
CA ALA A 17 -14.71 -2.34 -7.05
C ALA A 17 -14.27 -1.05 -7.77
N ALA A 18 -14.02 -1.13 -9.09
CA ALA A 18 -13.69 0.04 -9.89
C ALA A 18 -14.87 1.03 -9.91
N ASP A 19 -16.10 0.54 -10.09
CA ASP A 19 -17.31 1.37 -10.05
C ASP A 19 -17.51 2.03 -8.68
N ILE A 20 -17.34 1.25 -7.59
CA ILE A 20 -17.42 1.76 -6.21
C ILE A 20 -16.39 2.86 -5.98
N LEU A 21 -15.17 2.71 -6.45
CA LEU A 21 -14.07 3.66 -6.25
C LEU A 21 -14.03 4.77 -7.30
N GLY A 22 -14.90 4.70 -8.33
CA GLY A 22 -14.91 5.65 -9.45
C GLY A 22 -13.64 5.60 -10.28
N LEU A 23 -13.12 4.40 -10.48
CA LEU A 23 -11.98 4.08 -11.34
C LEU A 23 -12.49 3.56 -12.69
N ASN A 24 -11.66 3.61 -13.70
CA ASN A 24 -11.95 3.00 -15.00
C ASN A 24 -11.24 1.66 -15.10
N TYR A 25 -12.01 0.56 -15.05
CA TYR A 25 -11.45 -0.79 -15.08
C TYR A 25 -10.67 -1.08 -16.36
N GLU A 26 -11.18 -0.71 -17.52
CA GLU A 26 -10.55 -0.97 -18.82
C GLU A 26 -9.19 -0.27 -18.97
N LYS A 27 -9.03 0.89 -18.32
CA LYS A 27 -7.76 1.61 -18.33
C LYS A 27 -6.63 0.92 -17.55
N PHE A 28 -6.89 -0.12 -16.78
CA PHE A 28 -5.83 -0.91 -16.14
C PHE A 28 -5.09 -1.80 -17.13
N PHE A 29 -5.72 -2.15 -18.25
CA PHE A 29 -5.19 -3.08 -19.27
C PHE A 29 -4.84 -2.40 -20.58
N ASN A 30 -5.22 -1.12 -20.76
CA ASN A 30 -4.94 -0.36 -21.97
C ASN A 30 -3.61 0.38 -21.82
N GLU A 31 -2.66 0.13 -22.74
CA GLU A 31 -1.36 0.82 -22.79
C GLU A 31 -1.43 2.17 -23.55
N ASP A 32 -2.53 2.49 -24.25
CA ASP A 32 -2.70 3.72 -25.05
C ASP A 32 -2.64 5.01 -24.23
N TRP A 33 -2.82 4.93 -22.91
CA TRP A 33 -2.66 6.07 -22.02
C TRP A 33 -1.25 6.70 -22.08
N MET A 34 -0.25 5.93 -22.54
CA MET A 34 1.12 6.43 -22.71
C MET A 34 1.25 7.39 -23.88
N GLU A 35 0.42 7.26 -24.91
CA GLU A 35 0.39 8.18 -26.04
C GLU A 35 -0.26 9.51 -25.65
N GLU A 36 -1.19 9.52 -24.72
CA GLU A 36 -1.81 10.72 -24.15
C GLU A 36 -0.91 11.45 -23.13
N ALA A 37 0.10 10.79 -22.60
CA ALA A 37 0.98 11.36 -21.61
C ALA A 37 2.04 12.24 -22.29
N GLU A 38 2.06 13.54 -22.01
CA GLU A 38 3.05 14.50 -22.50
C GLU A 38 4.50 14.11 -22.13
N LEU A 39 4.68 13.22 -21.13
CA LEU A 39 5.94 12.57 -20.80
C LEU A 39 6.36 11.61 -21.92
N ALA A 40 5.43 10.87 -22.50
CA ALA A 40 5.69 9.95 -23.59
C ALA A 40 6.15 10.71 -24.87
N SER A 41 5.62 11.90 -25.15
CA SER A 41 6.07 12.72 -26.27
C SER A 41 7.49 13.28 -26.11
N ARG A 42 8.02 13.30 -24.90
CA ARG A 42 9.40 13.77 -24.59
C ARG A 42 10.39 12.66 -24.44
N PHE A 43 9.91 11.54 -23.98
CA PHE A 43 10.63 10.30 -23.89
C PHE A 43 9.95 9.28 -24.83
N GLN A 44 9.76 9.64 -26.12
CA GLN A 44 8.96 8.90 -27.13
C GLN A 44 9.23 7.40 -27.22
N SER A 45 10.19 6.96 -26.48
CA SER A 45 10.63 5.59 -26.40
C SER A 45 10.37 4.91 -25.03
N PHE A 46 9.92 5.67 -24.02
CA PHE A 46 9.69 5.14 -22.69
C PHE A 46 8.41 4.31 -22.61
N GLY A 47 8.55 3.11 -22.05
CA GLY A 47 7.40 2.31 -21.65
C GLY A 47 6.83 1.39 -22.70
N ARG A 48 7.43 1.27 -23.90
CA ARG A 48 7.08 0.20 -24.84
C ARG A 48 7.61 -1.15 -24.32
N SER A 49 6.88 -2.21 -24.63
CA SER A 49 7.11 -3.58 -24.13
C SER A 49 8.46 -4.21 -24.45
N ASP A 50 9.29 -3.56 -25.26
CA ASP A 50 10.59 -4.03 -25.75
C ASP A 50 11.80 -3.55 -24.94
N GLY A 51 11.59 -2.63 -23.95
CA GLY A 51 12.64 -2.09 -23.08
C GLY A 51 12.83 -2.87 -21.77
N ILE A 52 13.89 -2.55 -21.03
CA ILE A 52 14.12 -3.05 -19.67
C ILE A 52 13.01 -2.51 -18.73
N LEU A 53 12.64 -1.25 -18.92
CA LEU A 53 11.61 -0.57 -18.15
C LEU A 53 10.30 -0.50 -18.92
N ARG A 54 9.19 -0.68 -18.21
CA ARG A 54 7.86 -0.37 -18.69
C ARG A 54 7.23 0.74 -17.86
N GLY A 55 6.42 1.57 -18.50
CA GLY A 55 5.64 2.58 -17.80
C GLY A 55 4.47 1.95 -17.04
N VAL A 56 4.16 2.52 -15.88
CA VAL A 56 2.97 2.16 -15.08
C VAL A 56 2.18 3.39 -14.71
N ASN A 57 0.86 3.28 -14.81
CA ASN A 57 -0.07 4.33 -14.44
C ASN A 57 -0.91 3.90 -13.27
N TYR A 58 -0.93 4.70 -12.20
CA TYR A 58 -1.73 4.46 -11.02
C TYR A 58 -2.96 5.36 -11.03
N GLN A 59 -4.13 4.78 -11.23
CA GLN A 59 -5.37 5.52 -11.10
C GLN A 59 -5.63 5.87 -9.63
N GLN A 60 -6.14 7.07 -9.40
CA GLN A 60 -6.55 7.53 -8.07
C GLN A 60 -8.03 7.90 -8.08
N SER A 61 -8.76 7.38 -7.10
CA SER A 61 -10.11 7.84 -6.82
C SER A 61 -10.15 9.34 -6.53
N SER A 62 -11.17 10.02 -6.97
CA SER A 62 -11.44 11.41 -6.57
C SER A 62 -11.71 11.49 -5.06
N PHE A 63 -11.51 12.65 -4.44
CA PHE A 63 -11.82 12.85 -3.01
C PHE A 63 -13.27 12.46 -2.69
N LYS A 64 -14.22 12.79 -3.58
CA LYS A 64 -15.64 12.43 -3.42
C LYS A 64 -15.85 10.91 -3.38
N ASN A 65 -15.13 10.16 -4.20
CA ASN A 65 -15.26 8.70 -4.27
C ASN A 65 -14.49 7.95 -3.17
N ARG A 66 -13.49 8.60 -2.54
CA ARG A 66 -12.77 8.01 -1.39
C ARG A 66 -13.58 8.03 -0.10
N ASP A 67 -14.50 8.98 0.04
CA ASP A 67 -15.37 9.07 1.20
C ASP A 67 -16.59 8.15 1.02
N LEU A 68 -16.37 6.88 1.30
CA LEU A 68 -17.41 5.85 1.20
C LEU A 68 -18.54 6.09 2.22
N THR A 69 -18.25 6.68 3.37
CA THR A 69 -19.25 7.01 4.39
C THR A 69 -20.25 8.01 3.83
N ASN A 70 -19.80 9.12 3.26
CA ASN A 70 -20.70 10.10 2.65
C ASN A 70 -21.47 9.56 1.45
N ARG A 71 -20.84 8.66 0.68
CA ARG A 71 -21.46 8.06 -0.49
C ARG A 71 -22.59 7.09 -0.14
N TYR A 72 -22.41 6.31 0.91
CA TYR A 72 -23.30 5.22 1.30
C TYR A 72 -24.06 5.47 2.61
N LYS A 73 -23.93 6.64 3.25
CA LYS A 73 -24.54 6.91 4.55
C LYS A 73 -26.05 6.67 4.53
N ASN A 74 -26.76 7.13 3.52
CA ASN A 74 -28.20 6.94 3.45
C ASN A 74 -28.54 5.45 3.34
N THR A 75 -27.84 4.70 2.48
CA THR A 75 -28.02 3.25 2.37
C THR A 75 -27.76 2.54 3.70
N LEU A 76 -26.75 2.96 4.47
CA LEU A 76 -26.37 2.33 5.74
C LEU A 76 -27.31 2.73 6.88
N PHE A 77 -27.67 4.02 7.01
CA PHE A 77 -28.43 4.52 8.16
C PHE A 77 -29.95 4.46 7.97
N GLU A 78 -30.44 4.43 6.74
CA GLU A 78 -31.87 4.32 6.42
C GLU A 78 -32.31 2.87 6.15
N SER A 79 -31.35 1.93 6.02
CA SER A 79 -31.66 0.52 5.78
C SER A 79 -32.29 -0.13 7.01
N LYS A 80 -33.42 -0.80 6.80
CA LYS A 80 -34.04 -1.64 7.85
C LYS A 80 -33.25 -2.90 8.17
N ASN A 81 -32.32 -3.29 7.31
CA ASN A 81 -31.52 -4.51 7.43
C ASN A 81 -30.09 -4.24 7.92
N CYS A 82 -29.73 -2.99 8.20
CA CYS A 82 -28.41 -2.60 8.67
C CYS A 82 -28.53 -1.74 9.93
N ILE A 83 -27.80 -2.13 10.98
CA ILE A 83 -27.70 -1.35 12.22
C ILE A 83 -26.27 -0.89 12.35
N VAL A 84 -26.04 0.43 12.40
CA VAL A 84 -24.74 1.03 12.64
C VAL A 84 -24.64 1.41 14.11
N ILE A 85 -23.70 0.83 14.83
CA ILE A 85 -23.44 1.11 16.24
C ILE A 85 -22.14 1.91 16.33
N THR A 86 -22.21 3.14 16.82
CA THR A 86 -21.06 4.03 17.01
C THR A 86 -20.65 4.10 18.47
N ASN A 87 -19.46 4.64 18.74
CA ASN A 87 -18.89 4.73 20.11
C ASN A 87 -18.84 3.36 20.82
N ALA A 88 -18.60 2.30 20.04
CA ALA A 88 -18.61 0.92 20.48
C ALA A 88 -17.35 0.21 19.96
N THR A 89 -16.44 -0.11 20.85
CA THR A 89 -15.20 -0.83 20.51
C THR A 89 -15.30 -2.28 20.93
N VAL A 90 -14.94 -3.20 20.04
CA VAL A 90 -14.82 -4.62 20.38
C VAL A 90 -13.64 -4.79 21.33
N VAL A 91 -13.92 -5.23 22.55
CA VAL A 91 -12.92 -5.43 23.61
C VAL A 91 -12.65 -6.90 23.91
N ASP A 92 -13.51 -7.82 23.49
CA ASP A 92 -13.29 -9.25 23.65
C ASP A 92 -14.10 -10.04 22.62
N MET A 93 -13.60 -11.21 22.24
CA MET A 93 -14.31 -12.25 21.49
C MET A 93 -14.29 -13.52 22.32
N ILE A 94 -15.47 -14.05 22.64
CA ILE A 94 -15.62 -15.24 23.48
C ILE A 94 -15.93 -16.43 22.61
N GLN A 95 -15.12 -17.47 22.72
CA GLN A 95 -15.25 -18.71 21.97
C GLN A 95 -16.05 -19.76 22.74
N SER A 96 -16.94 -20.46 22.04
CA SER A 96 -17.61 -21.66 22.52
C SER A 96 -16.75 -22.94 22.37
N LYS A 97 -17.14 -24.00 23.03
CA LYS A 97 -16.51 -25.35 22.89
C LYS A 97 -16.57 -25.91 21.47
N LYS A 98 -17.43 -25.38 20.58
CA LYS A 98 -17.64 -25.88 19.22
C LYS A 98 -16.77 -25.16 18.16
N ASN A 99 -15.69 -24.50 18.56
CA ASN A 99 -14.87 -23.65 17.66
C ASN A 99 -15.69 -22.57 16.94
N LEU A 100 -16.58 -21.91 17.66
CA LEU A 100 -17.39 -20.80 17.19
C LEU A 100 -17.16 -19.59 18.09
N VAL A 101 -17.14 -18.41 17.51
CA VAL A 101 -17.35 -17.18 18.28
C VAL A 101 -18.79 -17.19 18.77
N GLU A 102 -18.99 -17.21 20.09
CA GLU A 102 -20.31 -17.22 20.73
C GLU A 102 -20.88 -15.80 20.79
N LYS A 103 -20.02 -14.87 21.20
CA LYS A 103 -20.36 -13.45 21.34
C LYS A 103 -19.11 -12.58 21.31
N ILE A 104 -19.30 -11.33 21.03
CA ILE A 104 -18.31 -10.27 21.24
C ILE A 104 -18.75 -9.37 22.38
N LEU A 105 -17.81 -8.77 23.09
CA LEU A 105 -18.05 -7.71 24.05
C LEU A 105 -17.68 -6.38 23.41
N ILE A 106 -18.64 -5.45 23.38
CA ILE A 106 -18.39 -4.09 22.95
C ILE A 106 -18.39 -3.17 24.16
N LYS A 107 -17.47 -2.19 24.17
CA LYS A 107 -17.32 -1.24 25.26
C LYS A 107 -17.33 0.20 24.75
N SER A 108 -18.08 1.05 25.41
CA SER A 108 -18.06 2.49 25.17
C SER A 108 -16.96 3.18 26.00
N ILE A 109 -16.59 4.40 25.67
CA ILE A 109 -15.67 5.22 26.44
C ILE A 109 -16.20 5.46 27.89
N SER A 110 -17.51 5.51 28.06
CA SER A 110 -18.13 5.62 29.40
C SER A 110 -18.01 4.34 30.25
N GLY A 111 -17.39 3.28 29.71
CA GLY A 111 -17.18 2.02 30.41
C GLY A 111 -18.30 1.00 30.32
N LYS A 112 -19.45 1.34 29.69
CA LYS A 112 -20.55 0.40 29.50
C LYS A 112 -20.12 -0.75 28.57
N ILE A 113 -20.33 -1.99 29.01
CA ILE A 113 -20.05 -3.21 28.24
C ILE A 113 -21.38 -3.87 27.84
N VAL A 114 -21.48 -4.27 26.58
CA VAL A 114 -22.66 -4.95 26.03
C VAL A 114 -22.19 -6.18 25.24
N PRO A 115 -22.75 -7.37 25.50
CA PRO A 115 -22.50 -8.55 24.69
C PRO A 115 -23.37 -8.51 23.42
N LEU A 116 -22.79 -8.96 22.31
CA LEU A 116 -23.48 -9.15 21.03
C LEU A 116 -23.20 -10.56 20.50
N SER A 117 -24.25 -11.28 20.17
CA SER A 117 -24.17 -12.59 19.52
C SER A 117 -24.66 -12.51 18.07
N ALA A 118 -24.03 -13.28 17.20
CA ALA A 118 -24.39 -13.37 15.78
C ALA A 118 -24.10 -14.79 15.24
N LYS A 119 -24.72 -15.13 14.12
CA LYS A 119 -24.42 -16.38 13.40
C LYS A 119 -23.05 -16.34 12.75
N THR A 120 -22.66 -15.17 12.24
CA THR A 120 -21.39 -14.92 11.51
C THR A 120 -20.78 -13.63 12.01
N PHE A 121 -19.46 -13.61 12.17
CA PHE A 121 -18.67 -12.45 12.52
C PHE A 121 -17.68 -12.16 11.41
N VAL A 122 -17.47 -10.88 11.09
CA VAL A 122 -16.48 -10.42 10.12
C VAL A 122 -15.61 -9.34 10.76
N LEU A 123 -14.31 -9.59 10.90
CA LEU A 123 -13.34 -8.60 11.35
C LEU A 123 -12.87 -7.75 10.17
N CYS A 124 -13.09 -6.43 10.23
CA CYS A 124 -12.71 -5.47 9.19
C CYS A 124 -11.88 -4.30 9.76
N ALA A 125 -11.12 -4.53 10.82
CA ALA A 125 -10.44 -3.48 11.56
C ALA A 125 -9.02 -3.15 11.04
N GLY A 126 -8.59 -3.75 9.93
CA GLY A 126 -7.28 -3.51 9.30
C GLY A 126 -6.15 -4.35 9.89
N ALA A 127 -4.93 -4.17 9.36
CA ALA A 127 -3.84 -5.09 9.62
C ALA A 127 -3.12 -4.89 10.97
N ILE A 128 -3.50 -3.90 11.74
CA ILE A 128 -3.04 -3.75 13.13
C ILE A 128 -4.09 -4.25 14.10
N GLU A 129 -5.33 -3.84 13.94
CA GLU A 129 -6.39 -4.13 14.90
C GLU A 129 -6.97 -5.55 14.75
N ASN A 130 -7.05 -6.11 13.52
CA ASN A 130 -7.51 -7.49 13.35
C ASN A 130 -6.70 -8.48 14.19
N PRO A 131 -5.36 -8.55 14.08
CA PRO A 131 -4.56 -9.43 14.93
C PRO A 131 -4.59 -9.01 16.40
N ARG A 132 -4.64 -7.71 16.74
CA ARG A 132 -4.74 -7.25 18.13
C ARG A 132 -5.99 -7.78 18.81
N ILE A 133 -7.14 -7.67 18.16
CA ILE A 133 -8.40 -8.19 18.69
C ILE A 133 -8.31 -9.70 18.94
N LEU A 134 -7.74 -10.46 18.01
CA LEU A 134 -7.60 -11.91 18.14
C LEU A 134 -6.63 -12.29 19.26
N LEU A 135 -5.47 -11.64 19.33
CA LEU A 135 -4.45 -11.91 20.34
C LEU A 135 -4.90 -11.54 21.76
N ASP A 136 -5.73 -10.48 21.90
CA ASP A 136 -6.16 -9.94 23.21
C ASP A 136 -7.60 -10.35 23.57
N SER A 137 -8.10 -11.46 23.01
CA SER A 137 -9.44 -11.99 23.25
C SER A 137 -9.44 -13.35 23.95
N SER A 138 -10.57 -13.71 24.52
CA SER A 138 -10.81 -14.99 25.21
C SER A 138 -11.05 -16.13 24.19
N LEU A 139 -10.06 -16.38 23.35
CA LEU A 139 -10.06 -17.37 22.29
C LEU A 139 -9.18 -18.56 22.63
N ASN A 140 -9.35 -19.66 21.87
CA ASN A 140 -8.58 -20.88 22.01
C ASN A 140 -7.08 -20.61 21.69
N GLN A 141 -6.22 -21.31 22.43
CA GLN A 141 -4.76 -21.29 22.28
C GLN A 141 -4.31 -21.55 20.83
N LYS A 142 -4.99 -22.43 20.10
CA LYS A 142 -4.65 -22.77 18.71
C LYS A 142 -4.62 -21.59 17.75
N ILE A 143 -5.47 -20.57 17.95
CA ILE A 143 -5.39 -19.37 17.12
C ILE A 143 -4.32 -18.42 17.63
N ILE A 144 -4.21 -18.27 18.95
CA ILE A 144 -3.28 -17.35 19.60
C ILE A 144 -1.82 -17.76 19.35
N GLU A 145 -1.55 -19.07 19.37
CA GLU A 145 -0.21 -19.63 19.15
C GLU A 145 0.15 -19.84 17.67
N ASN A 146 -0.76 -19.55 16.75
CA ASN A 146 -0.42 -19.63 15.34
C ASN A 146 0.63 -18.56 14.99
N LYS A 147 1.80 -19.01 14.56
CA LYS A 147 2.96 -18.15 14.27
C LYS A 147 2.71 -17.05 13.21
N PHE A 148 1.65 -17.19 12.41
CA PHE A 148 1.26 -16.18 11.40
C PHE A 148 0.28 -15.14 11.95
N LEU A 149 -0.27 -15.32 13.16
CA LEU A 149 -1.12 -14.30 13.77
C LEU A 149 -0.28 -13.12 14.24
N GLY A 150 -0.48 -11.98 13.60
CA GLY A 150 0.29 -10.79 13.86
C GLY A 150 1.65 -10.73 13.16
N SER A 151 2.09 -11.83 12.51
CA SER A 151 3.37 -11.86 11.77
C SER A 151 3.19 -11.56 10.28
N CYS A 152 4.30 -11.52 9.54
CA CYS A 152 4.35 -11.11 8.14
C CYS A 152 3.79 -9.70 7.91
N PHE A 153 4.00 -8.81 8.88
CA PHE A 153 3.66 -7.40 8.71
C PHE A 153 4.45 -6.78 7.57
N MET A 154 3.73 -6.20 6.63
CA MET A 154 4.30 -5.56 5.44
C MET A 154 3.74 -4.16 5.27
N SER A 155 4.52 -3.33 4.58
CA SER A 155 4.11 -2.03 4.05
C SER A 155 4.72 -1.83 2.66
N HIS A 156 4.93 -0.57 2.24
CA HIS A 156 5.61 -0.23 0.98
C HIS A 156 6.81 0.67 1.28
N PRO A 157 8.00 0.07 1.53
CA PRO A 157 9.21 0.85 1.72
C PRO A 157 9.49 1.76 0.52
N ALA A 158 9.84 3.02 0.80
CA ALA A 158 10.15 4.01 -0.23
C ALA A 158 11.51 4.64 0.03
N PHE A 159 12.33 4.68 -1.00
CA PHE A 159 13.70 5.20 -0.99
C PHE A 159 13.75 6.48 -1.82
N ARG A 160 13.67 7.62 -1.17
CA ARG A 160 13.68 8.92 -1.86
C ARG A 160 15.09 9.33 -2.23
N GLY A 161 15.29 9.68 -3.50
CA GLY A 161 16.60 10.04 -3.99
C GLY A 161 17.60 8.88 -4.01
N ALA A 162 17.13 7.64 -4.17
CA ALA A 162 17.97 6.44 -4.31
C ALA A 162 18.99 6.55 -5.45
N GLY A 163 18.71 7.40 -6.41
CA GLY A 163 19.59 7.75 -7.50
C GLY A 163 19.21 9.07 -8.13
N SER A 164 19.94 9.45 -9.16
CA SER A 164 19.64 10.63 -9.97
C SER A 164 19.90 10.40 -11.44
N LEU A 165 19.08 11.04 -12.29
CA LEU A 165 19.27 11.15 -13.72
C LEU A 165 19.70 12.59 -14.04
N ILE A 166 20.88 12.75 -14.63
CA ILE A 166 21.43 14.03 -15.06
C ILE A 166 21.22 14.12 -16.57
N LEU A 167 20.34 15.03 -17.01
CA LEU A 167 20.00 15.17 -18.41
C LEU A 167 21.14 15.77 -19.22
N ASN A 168 21.27 15.34 -20.47
CA ASN A 168 22.15 15.95 -21.46
C ASN A 168 21.70 17.38 -21.78
N ASP A 169 22.64 18.28 -22.07
CA ASP A 169 22.37 19.73 -22.22
C ASP A 169 21.35 20.04 -23.32
N ASN A 170 21.28 19.24 -24.37
CA ASN A 170 20.33 19.40 -25.49
C ASN A 170 18.87 19.13 -25.10
N LEU A 171 18.62 18.48 -23.95
CA LEU A 171 17.30 18.09 -23.46
C LEU A 171 16.79 18.96 -22.31
N ILE A 172 17.56 19.96 -21.88
CA ILE A 172 17.26 20.78 -20.70
C ILE A 172 16.01 21.68 -20.90
N ASN A 173 15.48 21.82 -22.11
CA ASN A 173 14.37 22.72 -22.40
C ASN A 173 13.10 22.05 -22.94
N PRO A 174 12.47 21.15 -22.21
CA PRO A 174 11.15 20.69 -22.56
C PRO A 174 10.10 21.70 -22.07
N LYS A 175 9.31 22.26 -22.98
CA LYS A 175 8.11 23.04 -22.65
C LYS A 175 7.10 22.12 -21.94
N MET A 176 7.14 22.05 -20.63
CA MET A 176 6.10 21.35 -19.86
C MET A 176 4.81 22.18 -19.95
N LYS A 177 3.95 21.88 -20.91
CA LYS A 177 2.59 22.38 -20.89
C LYS A 177 1.87 21.75 -19.70
N ASN A 178 1.26 22.60 -18.85
CA ASN A 178 0.55 22.23 -17.62
C ASN A 178 -0.77 21.49 -17.89
N LYS A 179 -0.77 20.41 -18.64
CA LYS A 179 -1.91 19.48 -18.56
C LYS A 179 -1.75 18.67 -17.27
N LYS A 180 -2.68 18.82 -16.33
CA LYS A 180 -2.79 17.98 -15.15
C LYS A 180 -2.95 16.55 -15.62
N LEU A 181 -1.87 15.78 -15.61
CA LEU A 181 -1.95 14.32 -15.74
C LEU A 181 -2.77 13.83 -14.54
N LYS A 182 -3.95 13.28 -14.82
CA LYS A 182 -4.78 12.64 -13.80
C LYS A 182 -4.22 11.24 -13.55
N GLY A 183 -3.29 11.11 -12.62
CA GLY A 183 -2.68 9.85 -12.25
C GLY A 183 -1.25 10.04 -11.73
N ASN A 184 -0.75 9.05 -11.03
CA ASN A 184 0.66 8.94 -10.67
C ASN A 184 1.32 8.02 -11.68
N PHE A 185 2.37 8.51 -12.32
CA PHE A 185 3.18 7.74 -13.26
C PHE A 185 4.43 7.23 -12.59
N GLY A 186 4.84 6.05 -12.98
CA GLY A 186 6.12 5.48 -12.61
C GLY A 186 6.62 4.54 -13.69
N PHE A 187 7.77 3.96 -13.42
CA PHE A 187 8.36 2.91 -14.24
C PHE A 187 8.65 1.70 -13.35
N GLU A 188 8.62 0.52 -13.93
CA GLU A 188 9.10 -0.69 -13.27
C GLU A 188 9.89 -1.53 -14.29
N MET A 189 10.81 -2.36 -13.83
CA MET A 189 11.39 -3.36 -14.71
C MET A 189 10.31 -4.32 -15.18
N ASN A 190 10.33 -4.70 -16.46
CA ASN A 190 9.42 -5.71 -16.98
C ASN A 190 9.60 -7.05 -16.24
N LEU A 191 8.64 -7.96 -16.35
CA LEU A 191 8.66 -9.23 -15.62
C LEU A 191 9.93 -10.04 -15.91
N LYS A 192 10.32 -10.15 -17.18
CA LYS A 192 11.52 -10.89 -17.62
C LYS A 192 12.81 -10.36 -16.97
N GLU A 193 12.97 -9.05 -16.93
CA GLU A 193 14.14 -8.43 -16.29
C GLU A 193 14.11 -8.55 -14.77
N ARG A 194 12.93 -8.52 -14.14
CA ARG A 194 12.79 -8.76 -12.70
C ARG A 194 13.19 -10.19 -12.33
N GLU A 195 12.69 -11.18 -13.06
CA GLU A 195 13.02 -12.60 -12.87
C GLU A 195 14.51 -12.86 -13.09
N LYS A 196 15.07 -12.36 -14.20
CA LYS A 196 16.50 -12.48 -14.51
C LYS A 196 17.41 -11.93 -13.42
N ASN A 197 17.04 -10.81 -12.82
CA ASN A 197 17.83 -10.17 -11.77
C ASN A 197 17.44 -10.66 -10.36
N ASN A 198 16.43 -11.50 -10.23
CA ASN A 198 15.87 -11.96 -8.96
C ASN A 198 15.61 -10.77 -8.00
N VAL A 199 14.70 -9.88 -8.43
CA VAL A 199 14.29 -8.69 -7.69
C VAL A 199 12.78 -8.62 -7.58
N LEU A 200 12.32 -7.95 -6.52
CA LEU A 200 10.90 -7.77 -6.21
C LEU A 200 10.24 -6.75 -7.15
N ARG A 201 8.92 -6.67 -7.07
CA ARG A 201 8.18 -5.62 -7.75
C ARG A 201 8.53 -4.25 -7.15
N HIS A 202 8.66 -3.25 -8.01
CA HIS A 202 9.07 -1.91 -7.59
C HIS A 202 8.47 -0.85 -8.51
N ASN A 203 8.48 0.39 -8.04
CA ASN A 203 8.10 1.57 -8.82
C ASN A 203 9.24 2.58 -8.80
N ILE A 204 9.58 3.09 -9.95
CA ILE A 204 10.58 4.15 -10.15
C ILE A 204 9.82 5.44 -10.48
N SER A 205 9.88 6.41 -9.59
CA SER A 205 9.36 7.75 -9.83
C SER A 205 10.50 8.71 -10.16
N ILE A 206 10.39 9.41 -11.28
CA ILE A 206 11.40 10.37 -11.74
C ILE A 206 10.88 11.78 -11.50
N LYS A 207 11.52 12.54 -10.60
CA LYS A 207 11.07 13.86 -10.18
C LYS A 207 12.18 14.92 -10.32
N PRO A 208 11.87 16.16 -10.78
CA PRO A 208 12.88 17.20 -10.87
C PRO A 208 13.45 17.50 -9.48
N SER A 209 14.78 17.57 -9.37
CA SER A 209 15.44 18.04 -8.17
C SER A 209 15.25 19.55 -8.05
N LEU A 210 14.57 19.99 -6.99
CA LEU A 210 14.33 21.42 -6.72
C LEU A 210 15.45 22.07 -5.89
N LYS A 211 16.49 21.31 -5.53
CA LYS A 211 17.66 21.90 -4.85
C LYS A 211 18.42 22.76 -5.84
N SER A 212 18.56 24.06 -5.52
CA SER A 212 19.49 24.94 -6.23
C SER A 212 20.90 24.42 -6.08
N SER A 213 21.71 24.56 -7.12
CA SER A 213 23.15 24.25 -7.12
C SER A 213 23.97 25.25 -6.28
N ALA A 214 23.64 25.38 -5.01
CA ALA A 214 24.48 26.02 -4.03
C ALA A 214 25.10 24.91 -3.16
N GLU A 215 26.40 24.85 -3.16
CA GLU A 215 27.22 23.87 -2.48
C GLU A 215 26.81 23.69 -1.01
N ASP A 216 26.57 22.43 -0.64
CA ASP A 216 26.29 22.03 0.76
C ASP A 216 27.59 22.09 1.57
N LYS A 217 27.86 23.23 2.19
CA LYS A 217 28.70 23.31 3.38
C LYS A 217 28.01 24.23 4.37
N ASP A 218 27.74 23.71 5.58
CA ASP A 218 27.22 24.37 6.78
C ASP A 218 25.71 24.53 6.92
N LEU A 219 24.98 23.44 7.24
CA LEU A 219 23.53 23.53 7.50
C LEU A 219 23.01 22.80 8.74
N ASP A 220 23.86 22.42 9.71
CA ASP A 220 23.40 21.72 10.93
C ASP A 220 22.87 22.60 12.07
N LYS A 221 22.81 23.92 11.91
CA LYS A 221 22.36 24.82 12.98
C LYS A 221 20.96 25.45 12.81
N TYR A 222 20.22 25.17 11.72
CA TYR A 222 18.95 25.87 11.42
C TYR A 222 17.77 24.98 11.01
N SER A 223 17.64 23.77 11.57
CA SER A 223 16.61 22.81 11.13
C SER A 223 15.16 23.33 11.28
N ILE A 224 14.86 24.04 12.36
CA ILE A 224 13.49 24.54 12.68
C ILE A 224 13.11 25.75 11.80
N ILE A 225 14.06 26.62 11.47
CA ILE A 225 13.81 27.79 10.60
C ILE A 225 13.70 27.33 9.13
N LYS A 226 14.45 26.29 8.74
CA LYS A 226 14.46 25.71 7.38
C LYS A 226 13.09 25.15 6.96
N ASP A 227 12.34 24.57 7.88
CA ASP A 227 11.04 23.93 7.57
C ASP A 227 9.97 25.00 7.21
N ASN A 228 9.98 26.15 7.84
CA ASN A 228 9.07 27.26 7.53
C ASN A 228 9.47 28.02 6.25
N ILE A 229 10.76 28.19 6.00
CA ILE A 229 11.27 28.82 4.76
C ILE A 229 11.05 27.90 3.56
N SER A 230 11.19 26.57 3.72
CA SER A 230 10.90 25.61 2.65
C SER A 230 9.42 25.59 2.29
N LYS A 231 8.52 25.65 3.27
CA LYS A 231 7.06 25.76 3.05
C LYS A 231 6.68 27.08 2.36
N LEU A 232 7.31 28.20 2.74
CA LEU A 232 7.11 29.49 2.08
C LEU A 232 7.67 29.48 0.63
N SER A 233 8.83 28.89 0.41
CA SER A 233 9.43 28.76 -0.93
C SER A 233 8.61 27.85 -1.85
N ILE A 234 8.06 26.77 -1.31
CA ILE A 234 7.13 25.87 -2.03
C ILE A 234 5.83 26.59 -2.35
N PHE A 235 5.31 27.39 -1.41
CA PHE A 235 4.12 28.21 -1.64
C PHE A 235 4.38 29.32 -2.68
N ALA A 236 5.48 30.05 -2.56
CA ALA A 236 5.90 31.07 -3.51
C ALA A 236 6.14 30.49 -4.92
N ASN A 237 6.75 29.30 -5.01
CA ASN A 237 6.92 28.59 -6.27
C ASN A 237 5.61 28.04 -6.85
N ARG A 238 4.64 27.66 -6.01
CA ARG A 238 3.27 27.31 -6.43
C ARG A 238 2.54 28.55 -7.00
N VAL A 239 2.66 29.68 -6.33
CA VAL A 239 2.06 30.96 -6.78
C VAL A 239 2.73 31.42 -8.07
N LYS A 240 4.06 31.39 -8.15
CA LYS A 240 4.83 31.70 -9.35
C LYS A 240 4.46 30.81 -10.55
N ARG A 241 4.26 29.50 -10.30
CA ARG A 241 3.77 28.56 -11.33
C ARG A 241 2.36 28.89 -11.81
N LYS A 242 1.48 29.33 -10.91
CA LYS A 242 0.07 29.63 -11.23
C LYS A 242 -0.06 30.94 -12.02
N ILE A 243 0.83 31.94 -11.78
CA ILE A 243 0.78 33.26 -12.38
C ILE A 243 1.62 33.34 -13.66
N PHE A 244 2.78 32.69 -13.70
CA PHE A 244 3.75 32.90 -14.80
C PHE A 244 3.97 31.69 -15.71
N GLY A 245 3.23 30.59 -15.56
CA GLY A 245 3.36 29.41 -16.44
C GLY A 245 4.80 28.85 -16.52
N GLY A 246 5.58 28.94 -15.42
CA GLY A 246 7.02 28.76 -15.42
C GLY A 246 7.47 27.34 -15.79
N GLN A 247 8.37 27.24 -16.74
CA GLN A 247 9.08 26.03 -17.14
C GLN A 247 10.06 25.61 -16.05
N ILE A 248 10.02 24.34 -15.63
CA ILE A 248 11.04 23.79 -14.71
C ILE A 248 12.25 23.39 -15.55
N LYS A 249 13.32 24.17 -15.45
CA LYS A 249 14.62 23.81 -16.01
C LYS A 249 15.40 23.06 -14.92
N ALA A 250 15.21 21.76 -14.81
CA ALA A 250 15.99 20.93 -13.91
C ALA A 250 16.97 20.11 -14.73
N LYS A 251 18.28 20.27 -14.49
CA LYS A 251 19.32 19.44 -15.08
C LYS A 251 19.41 18.08 -14.37
N LYS A 252 19.09 18.04 -13.05
CA LYS A 252 19.13 16.84 -12.22
C LYS A 252 17.70 16.43 -11.83
N TRP A 253 17.41 15.16 -11.96
CA TRP A 253 16.16 14.53 -11.57
C TRP A 253 16.43 13.42 -10.56
N ASN A 254 15.68 13.38 -9.47
CA ASN A 254 15.79 12.34 -8.45
C ASN A 254 15.02 11.11 -8.88
N LEU A 255 15.57 9.95 -8.56
CA LEU A 255 14.95 8.65 -8.69
C LEU A 255 14.45 8.21 -7.31
N ASP A 256 13.14 8.22 -7.11
CA ASP A 256 12.50 7.69 -5.90
C ASP A 256 12.02 6.27 -6.21
N ILE A 257 12.39 5.30 -5.38
CA ILE A 257 12.08 3.89 -5.58
C ILE A 257 11.14 3.42 -4.47
N GLY A 258 9.94 2.99 -4.84
CA GLY A 258 9.04 2.24 -3.96
C GLY A 258 9.15 0.76 -4.26
N ILE A 259 9.15 -0.10 -3.25
CA ILE A 259 9.31 -1.54 -3.43
C ILE A 259 8.20 -2.33 -2.75
N GLU A 260 7.95 -3.53 -3.26
CA GLU A 260 7.25 -4.59 -2.57
C GLU A 260 8.09 -5.07 -1.39
N GLN A 261 7.44 -5.42 -0.28
CA GLN A 261 8.09 -5.98 0.89
C GLN A 261 7.85 -7.49 0.97
N GLU A 262 8.89 -8.23 1.37
CA GLU A 262 8.80 -9.67 1.59
C GLU A 262 7.98 -10.00 2.85
N PRO A 263 7.11 -11.03 2.82
CA PRO A 263 6.33 -11.47 3.98
C PRO A 263 7.21 -12.25 4.97
N ARG A 264 7.98 -11.55 5.80
CA ARG A 264 8.90 -12.14 6.78
C ARG A 264 8.24 -12.32 8.14
N LEU A 265 8.50 -13.45 8.82
CA LEU A 265 7.98 -13.71 10.18
C LEU A 265 8.58 -12.77 11.23
N GLU A 266 9.78 -12.25 10.97
CA GLU A 266 10.51 -11.30 11.81
C GLU A 266 9.84 -9.92 11.86
N ASN A 267 8.96 -9.62 10.89
CA ASN A 267 8.10 -8.45 10.91
C ASN A 267 6.76 -8.83 11.54
N TYR A 268 6.54 -8.43 12.77
CA TYR A 268 5.37 -8.86 13.54
C TYR A 268 4.84 -7.80 14.50
N LEU A 269 3.63 -8.05 14.96
CA LEU A 269 2.93 -7.31 15.99
C LEU A 269 2.92 -8.12 17.29
N LYS A 270 3.23 -7.48 18.40
CA LYS A 270 3.17 -8.06 19.74
C LYS A 270 2.31 -7.19 20.65
N LEU A 271 1.57 -7.83 21.54
CA LEU A 271 0.82 -7.10 22.56
C LEU A 271 1.78 -6.54 23.62
N ALA A 272 1.71 -5.24 23.82
CA ALA A 272 2.43 -4.55 24.89
C ALA A 272 1.84 -4.85 26.27
N SER A 273 2.58 -4.57 27.33
CA SER A 273 2.08 -4.57 28.70
C SER A 273 1.16 -3.37 28.99
N SER A 274 1.38 -2.25 28.30
CA SER A 274 0.55 -1.05 28.40
C SER A 274 -0.84 -1.26 27.81
N LYS A 275 -1.83 -0.55 28.39
CA LYS A 275 -3.23 -0.64 27.97
C LYS A 275 -3.73 0.72 27.51
N ASP A 276 -4.71 0.69 26.62
CA ASP A 276 -5.47 1.87 26.22
C ASP A 276 -6.53 2.26 27.27
N ILE A 277 -7.26 3.34 27.00
CA ILE A 277 -8.32 3.84 27.89
C ILE A 277 -9.49 2.87 28.07
N LEU A 278 -9.64 1.90 27.19
CA LEU A 278 -10.66 0.86 27.28
C LEU A 278 -10.17 -0.39 28.03
N GLY A 279 -8.90 -0.40 28.45
CA GLY A 279 -8.27 -1.50 29.15
C GLY A 279 -7.71 -2.60 28.24
N LYS A 280 -7.65 -2.36 26.94
CA LYS A 280 -7.06 -3.31 25.97
C LYS A 280 -5.57 -3.09 25.83
N ARG A 281 -4.81 -4.18 25.69
CA ARG A 281 -3.37 -4.11 25.46
C ARG A 281 -3.06 -3.38 24.15
N GLN A 282 -2.10 -2.48 24.20
CA GLN A 282 -1.57 -1.79 23.03
C GLN A 282 -0.72 -2.75 22.19
N VAL A 283 -0.32 -2.32 21.00
CA VAL A 283 0.51 -3.11 20.07
C VAL A 283 1.87 -2.47 19.94
N GLU A 284 2.91 -3.28 20.01
CA GLU A 284 4.26 -2.98 19.58
C GLU A 284 4.48 -3.59 18.20
N ILE A 285 5.02 -2.81 17.27
CA ILE A 285 5.35 -3.26 15.91
C ILE A 285 6.85 -3.49 15.84
N PHE A 286 7.24 -4.74 15.63
CA PHE A 286 8.60 -5.14 15.32
C PHE A 286 8.70 -5.24 13.80
N TRP A 287 9.24 -4.19 13.22
CA TRP A 287 9.38 -4.09 11.78
C TRP A 287 10.86 -3.88 11.48
N ASP A 288 11.51 -4.99 11.14
CA ASP A 288 12.91 -4.94 10.77
C ASP A 288 13.05 -4.23 9.42
N SER A 289 14.18 -3.58 9.31
CA SER A 289 14.55 -2.82 8.13
C SER A 289 14.49 -3.67 6.85
N VAL A 290 14.99 -3.20 5.82
CA VAL A 290 14.97 -3.76 4.47
C VAL A 290 15.84 -5.01 4.38
N SER A 291 15.32 -6.09 3.79
CA SER A 291 16.10 -7.30 3.51
C SER A 291 17.15 -7.07 2.41
N ASP A 292 18.10 -8.01 2.29
CA ASP A 292 19.09 -7.96 1.21
C ASP A 292 18.44 -8.04 -0.18
N THR A 293 17.34 -8.80 -0.35
CA THR A 293 16.57 -8.85 -1.59
C THR A 293 15.90 -7.51 -1.88
N GLU A 294 15.31 -6.89 -0.86
CA GLU A 294 14.68 -5.58 -0.96
C GLU A 294 15.70 -4.50 -1.31
N MET A 295 16.86 -4.48 -0.65
CA MET A 295 17.94 -3.53 -0.95
C MET A 295 18.52 -3.76 -2.35
N LYS A 296 18.74 -5.02 -2.75
CA LYS A 296 19.12 -5.38 -4.11
C LYS A 296 18.12 -4.87 -5.14
N THR A 297 16.82 -4.97 -4.83
CA THR A 297 15.75 -4.47 -5.70
C THR A 297 15.89 -2.97 -5.95
N VAL A 298 16.12 -2.18 -4.90
CA VAL A 298 16.32 -0.72 -5.02
C VAL A 298 17.53 -0.40 -5.89
N LEU A 299 18.66 -1.06 -5.64
CA LEU A 299 19.89 -0.84 -6.39
C LEU A 299 19.73 -1.20 -7.88
N GLU A 300 19.12 -2.35 -8.16
CA GLU A 300 18.92 -2.80 -9.55
C GLU A 300 17.88 -1.94 -10.27
N ALA A 301 16.85 -1.41 -9.57
CA ALA A 301 15.91 -0.46 -10.15
C ALA A 301 16.60 0.84 -10.59
N VAL A 302 17.52 1.39 -9.80
CA VAL A 302 18.31 2.57 -10.19
C VAL A 302 19.20 2.25 -11.38
N LYS A 303 19.92 1.11 -11.33
CA LYS A 303 20.80 0.68 -12.44
C LYS A 303 20.01 0.41 -13.74
N ALA A 304 18.78 -0.08 -13.63
CA ALA A 304 17.93 -0.34 -14.79
C ALA A 304 17.63 0.93 -15.59
N VAL A 305 17.47 2.07 -14.91
CA VAL A 305 17.33 3.38 -15.57
C VAL A 305 18.54 3.71 -16.44
N GLY A 306 19.75 3.42 -15.97
CA GLY A 306 20.98 3.65 -16.75
C GLY A 306 21.24 2.64 -17.87
N ARG A 307 20.70 1.41 -17.72
CA ARG A 307 20.86 0.34 -18.74
C ARG A 307 19.81 0.40 -19.83
N ASP A 308 18.66 1.00 -19.57
CA ASP A 308 17.60 1.11 -20.56
C ASP A 308 18.09 1.91 -21.78
N SER A 309 18.12 1.27 -22.94
CA SER A 309 18.71 1.82 -24.16
C SER A 309 18.10 3.15 -24.58
N LYS A 310 16.87 3.39 -24.15
CA LYS A 310 16.10 4.58 -24.47
C LYS A 310 16.39 5.73 -23.53
N LEU A 311 16.96 5.43 -22.34
CA LEU A 311 17.30 6.43 -21.33
C LEU A 311 18.75 6.85 -21.33
N LYS A 312 19.67 5.97 -21.75
CA LYS A 312 21.09 6.32 -21.80
C LYS A 312 21.39 7.49 -22.72
N ASP A 313 20.58 7.70 -23.77
CA ASP A 313 20.72 8.82 -24.68
C ASP A 313 20.14 10.12 -24.10
N VAL A 314 19.34 10.02 -23.05
CA VAL A 314 18.69 11.16 -22.37
C VAL A 314 19.61 11.76 -21.31
N GLY A 315 20.43 10.95 -20.65
CA GLY A 315 21.30 11.44 -19.59
C GLY A 315 22.10 10.34 -18.89
N ILE A 316 22.81 10.75 -17.85
CA ILE A 316 23.64 9.88 -17.03
C ILE A 316 22.92 9.56 -15.72
N THR A 317 22.77 8.27 -15.41
CA THR A 317 22.21 7.81 -14.14
C THR A 317 23.34 7.59 -13.11
N LYS A 318 23.11 8.10 -11.90
CA LYS A 318 24.00 7.89 -10.76
C LYS A 318 23.22 7.26 -9.61
N VAL A 319 23.82 6.25 -8.95
CA VAL A 319 23.35 5.71 -7.68
C VAL A 319 23.71 6.72 -6.59
N SER A 320 22.86 6.87 -5.58
CA SER A 320 23.14 7.71 -4.41
C SER A 320 24.18 7.05 -3.50
N ASP A 321 25.07 7.84 -2.92
CA ASP A 321 26.04 7.36 -1.94
C ASP A 321 25.33 6.86 -0.67
N ASP A 322 24.26 7.53 -0.23
CA ASP A 322 23.42 7.10 0.90
C ASP A 322 22.81 5.72 0.67
N LEU A 323 22.44 5.39 -0.59
CA LEU A 323 21.95 4.05 -0.92
C LEU A 323 23.07 3.01 -0.84
N ILE A 324 24.25 3.35 -1.30
CA ILE A 324 25.44 2.46 -1.23
C ILE A 324 25.79 2.17 0.22
N ASN A 325 25.72 3.18 1.09
CA ASN A 325 26.02 3.08 2.52
C ASN A 325 24.85 2.53 3.35
N LYS A 326 23.72 2.20 2.74
CA LYS A 326 22.49 1.73 3.42
C LYS A 326 21.89 2.76 4.40
N GLU A 327 22.12 4.05 4.21
CA GLU A 327 21.66 5.14 5.08
C GLU A 327 20.34 5.80 4.60
N ILE A 328 19.87 5.43 3.41
CA ILE A 328 18.77 6.14 2.73
C ILE A 328 17.36 5.75 3.24
N PHE A 329 17.25 4.68 4.04
CA PHE A 329 15.96 4.17 4.46
C PHE A 329 15.34 5.01 5.58
N SER A 330 14.14 5.57 5.33
CA SER A 330 13.32 6.21 6.36
C SER A 330 12.12 5.33 6.69
N GLN A 331 12.02 4.89 7.93
CA GLN A 331 10.86 4.15 8.42
C GLN A 331 9.56 4.98 8.32
N ASP A 332 9.63 6.29 8.49
CA ASP A 332 8.47 7.20 8.45
C ASP A 332 7.80 7.26 7.09
N ASP A 333 8.53 6.98 6.01
CA ASP A 333 8.00 6.98 4.64
C ASP A 333 7.25 5.68 4.27
N ALA A 334 7.33 4.65 5.10
CA ALA A 334 6.90 3.30 4.76
C ALA A 334 5.64 2.81 5.50
N ILE A 335 5.18 3.50 6.55
CA ILE A 335 4.14 3.00 7.47
C ILE A 335 2.75 3.51 7.09
N ASN A 336 2.33 3.37 5.83
CA ASN A 336 1.00 3.84 5.41
C ASN A 336 0.04 2.73 4.94
N HIS A 337 0.56 1.55 4.59
CA HIS A 337 -0.22 0.46 4.04
C HIS A 337 0.08 -0.84 4.79
N HIS A 338 -0.55 -1.00 5.96
CA HIS A 338 -0.37 -2.17 6.80
C HIS A 338 -1.02 -3.40 6.16
N ILE A 339 -0.28 -4.51 6.03
CA ILE A 339 -0.66 -5.69 5.24
C ILE A 339 -0.16 -6.96 5.94
N GLY A 340 -0.86 -8.10 5.78
CA GLY A 340 -0.32 -9.46 5.93
C GLY A 340 -0.51 -10.14 7.28
N THR A 341 -0.91 -9.45 8.33
CA THR A 341 -0.90 -9.92 9.74
C THR A 341 -1.92 -10.99 10.11
N THR A 342 -2.85 -11.31 9.22
CA THR A 342 -3.79 -12.44 9.30
C THR A 342 -3.90 -13.12 7.93
N ARG A 343 -2.74 -13.33 7.30
CA ARG A 343 -2.61 -13.74 5.91
C ARG A 343 -3.44 -14.95 5.51
N MET A 344 -3.92 -14.93 4.28
CA MET A 344 -4.61 -16.01 3.59
C MET A 344 -3.61 -17.10 3.17
N ALA A 345 -4.03 -18.38 3.27
CA ALA A 345 -3.23 -19.52 2.84
C ALA A 345 -4.12 -20.72 2.49
N ASP A 346 -3.50 -21.77 1.95
CA ASP A 346 -4.17 -23.04 1.66
C ASP A 346 -4.38 -23.92 2.92
N SER A 347 -3.60 -23.66 3.97
CA SER A 347 -3.70 -24.40 5.23
C SER A 347 -3.36 -23.53 6.45
N PRO A 348 -3.80 -23.95 7.67
CA PRO A 348 -3.52 -23.23 8.91
C PRO A 348 -2.02 -23.17 9.27
N GLU A 349 -1.19 -24.02 8.68
CA GLU A 349 0.26 -24.04 8.89
C GLU A 349 0.95 -22.83 8.21
N PHE A 350 0.29 -22.18 7.23
CA PHE A 350 0.84 -21.10 6.45
C PHE A 350 0.05 -19.78 6.53
N GLY A 351 -1.07 -19.75 7.28
CA GLY A 351 -1.88 -18.55 7.42
C GLY A 351 -2.96 -18.63 8.49
N ILE A 352 -3.82 -17.66 8.52
CA ILE A 352 -4.90 -17.51 9.52
C ILE A 352 -6.28 -17.76 8.89
N VAL A 353 -6.45 -17.39 7.61
CA VAL A 353 -7.71 -17.55 6.88
C VAL A 353 -7.50 -18.34 5.60
N ASP A 354 -8.55 -19.03 5.16
CA ASP A 354 -8.59 -19.73 3.88
C ASP A 354 -8.84 -18.78 2.69
N SER A 355 -8.95 -19.33 1.49
CA SER A 355 -9.24 -18.61 0.26
C SER A 355 -10.58 -17.87 0.26
N ASN A 356 -11.53 -18.23 1.13
CA ASN A 356 -12.81 -17.58 1.35
C ASN A 356 -12.78 -16.57 2.51
N LEU A 357 -11.59 -16.27 3.03
CA LEU A 357 -11.38 -15.38 4.17
C LEU A 357 -11.94 -15.91 5.51
N LYS A 358 -12.28 -17.19 5.58
CA LYS A 358 -12.77 -17.84 6.77
C LYS A 358 -11.59 -18.23 7.66
N CYS A 359 -11.66 -17.94 8.94
CA CYS A 359 -10.65 -18.35 9.90
C CYS A 359 -10.57 -19.88 9.99
N PHE A 360 -9.37 -20.46 9.91
CA PHE A 360 -9.17 -21.92 9.98
C PHE A 360 -9.62 -22.54 11.31
N THR A 361 -9.54 -21.78 12.39
CA THR A 361 -9.81 -22.27 13.74
C THR A 361 -11.20 -21.91 14.27
N LEU A 362 -11.91 -21.00 13.63
CA LEU A 362 -13.22 -20.49 14.07
C LEU A 362 -14.22 -20.52 12.91
N ASN A 363 -15.19 -21.43 13.01
CA ASN A 363 -16.07 -21.78 11.91
C ASN A 363 -17.05 -20.68 11.45
N ASN A 364 -17.28 -19.67 12.27
CA ASN A 364 -18.18 -18.54 11.96
C ASN A 364 -17.47 -17.19 11.98
N LEU A 365 -16.14 -17.18 11.95
CA LEU A 365 -15.32 -15.95 11.87
C LEU A 365 -14.69 -15.83 10.50
N PHE A 366 -14.87 -14.67 9.91
CA PHE A 366 -14.20 -14.22 8.68
C PHE A 366 -13.35 -12.98 8.99
N ILE A 367 -12.30 -12.75 8.19
CA ILE A 367 -11.45 -11.57 8.32
C ILE A 367 -11.36 -10.91 6.95
N SER A 368 -11.60 -9.60 6.89
CA SER A 368 -11.48 -8.81 5.67
C SER A 368 -10.55 -7.62 5.87
N GLY A 369 -10.02 -7.09 4.78
CA GLY A 369 -9.04 -6.00 4.78
C GLY A 369 -7.67 -6.44 4.31
N SER A 370 -6.70 -5.54 4.34
CA SER A 370 -5.32 -5.83 3.90
C SER A 370 -4.56 -6.82 4.79
N SER A 371 -5.04 -7.07 6.01
CA SER A 371 -4.41 -8.06 6.91
C SER A 371 -4.35 -9.46 6.33
N VAL A 372 -5.28 -9.81 5.43
CA VAL A 372 -5.36 -11.14 4.81
C VAL A 372 -4.46 -11.33 3.59
N PHE A 373 -3.79 -10.28 3.11
CA PHE A 373 -2.98 -10.36 1.89
C PHE A 373 -1.70 -11.17 2.15
N PRO A 374 -1.38 -12.17 1.32
CA PRO A 374 -0.12 -12.92 1.41
C PRO A 374 1.11 -12.14 0.95
N THR A 375 0.94 -11.15 0.07
CA THR A 375 1.99 -10.30 -0.48
C THR A 375 1.54 -8.84 -0.53
N SER A 376 2.48 -7.90 -0.47
CA SER A 376 2.14 -6.47 -0.38
C SER A 376 1.92 -5.79 -1.72
N SER A 377 2.59 -6.23 -2.81
CA SER A 377 2.70 -5.43 -4.03
C SER A 377 3.30 -4.03 -3.75
N ILE A 378 3.14 -3.08 -4.67
CA ILE A 378 3.66 -1.70 -4.59
C ILE A 378 2.56 -0.63 -4.64
N VAL A 379 1.30 -1.03 -4.67
CA VAL A 379 0.15 -0.13 -4.86
C VAL A 379 -0.74 -0.10 -3.63
N ASN A 380 -1.54 0.95 -3.52
CA ASN A 380 -2.52 1.08 -2.44
C ASN A 380 -3.43 -0.14 -2.40
N PRO A 381 -3.60 -0.81 -1.24
CA PRO A 381 -4.34 -2.07 -1.14
C PRO A 381 -5.86 -1.92 -1.29
N THR A 382 -6.40 -0.71 -1.26
CA THR A 382 -7.85 -0.42 -1.17
C THR A 382 -8.64 -1.09 -2.29
N PHE A 383 -8.12 -1.12 -3.52
CA PHE A 383 -8.81 -1.73 -4.65
C PHE A 383 -9.04 -3.23 -4.44
N SER A 384 -8.01 -3.96 -4.02
CA SER A 384 -8.11 -5.39 -3.71
C SER A 384 -8.89 -5.66 -2.41
N ILE A 385 -8.84 -4.75 -1.42
CA ILE A 385 -9.68 -4.86 -0.22
C ILE A 385 -11.15 -4.84 -0.61
N VAL A 386 -11.57 -3.89 -1.47
CA VAL A 386 -12.98 -3.78 -1.90
C VAL A 386 -13.40 -5.02 -2.69
N ALA A 387 -12.58 -5.48 -3.64
CA ALA A 387 -12.87 -6.68 -4.42
C ALA A 387 -13.03 -7.93 -3.55
N LEU A 388 -12.11 -8.17 -2.61
CA LEU A 388 -12.21 -9.28 -1.67
C LEU A 388 -13.42 -9.17 -0.72
N SER A 389 -13.77 -7.95 -0.30
CA SER A 389 -14.93 -7.73 0.56
C SER A 389 -16.25 -8.01 -0.17
N LEU A 390 -16.34 -7.65 -1.45
CA LEU A 390 -17.50 -7.99 -2.31
C LEU A 390 -17.62 -9.51 -2.47
N ARG A 391 -16.52 -10.19 -2.78
CA ARG A 391 -16.48 -11.66 -2.88
C ARG A 391 -16.88 -12.34 -1.56
N LEU A 392 -16.39 -11.83 -0.43
CA LEU A 392 -16.77 -12.34 0.88
C LEU A 392 -18.26 -12.13 1.17
N GLY A 393 -18.80 -10.96 0.85
CA GLY A 393 -20.23 -10.66 1.01
C GLY A 393 -21.11 -11.65 0.23
N GLU A 394 -20.79 -11.92 -1.03
CA GLU A 394 -21.50 -12.90 -1.86
C GLU A 394 -21.36 -14.32 -1.27
N HIS A 395 -20.17 -14.71 -0.82
CA HIS A 395 -19.92 -16.03 -0.20
C HIS A 395 -20.74 -16.24 1.08
N ILE A 396 -20.88 -15.21 1.93
CA ILE A 396 -21.65 -15.32 3.19
C ILE A 396 -23.13 -15.42 2.92
N VAL A 397 -23.65 -14.65 1.95
CA VAL A 397 -25.09 -14.61 1.65
C VAL A 397 -25.54 -15.82 0.82
N SER A 398 -24.69 -16.30 -0.07
CA SER A 398 -24.98 -17.42 -0.98
C SER A 398 -23.85 -18.45 -0.93
N PRO A 399 -23.67 -19.15 0.19
CA PRO A 399 -22.62 -20.16 0.28
C PRO A 399 -22.84 -21.22 -0.81
N PRO A 400 -21.79 -21.69 -1.49
CA PRO A 400 -21.91 -22.74 -2.47
C PRO A 400 -22.59 -23.95 -1.82
N LYS A 401 -23.54 -24.56 -2.52
CA LYS A 401 -24.19 -25.80 -2.06
C LYS A 401 -23.07 -26.84 -1.89
N VAL A 402 -22.95 -27.36 -0.67
CA VAL A 402 -22.06 -28.49 -0.41
C VAL A 402 -22.60 -29.66 -1.26
N GLN A 403 -21.82 -30.05 -2.28
CA GLN A 403 -22.10 -31.27 -3.07
C GLN A 403 -21.80 -32.51 -2.24
#